data_61f6c4ef68d5281aed8d6b721a64f0bb
#
_entry.id   61f6c4ef68d5281aed8d6b721a64f0bb
#
_cell.length_a   1.000
_cell.length_b   1.000
_cell.length_c   1.000
_cell.angle_alpha   90.00
_cell.angle_beta   90.00
_cell.angle_gamma   90.00
#
_symmetry.space_group_name_H-M   'P 1'
#
loop_
_entity.id
_entity.type
_entity.pdbx_description
1 polymer ?
#
loop_
_entity_poly.entity_id
_entity_poly.type
_entity_poly.pdbx_seq_one_letter_code
_entity_poly.pdbx_strand_id
1 'polypeptide(L)'
;MEFSKRLDLFGDEIFAALNERKVALEAQGRTIYNLSVGTPDFAPAEHIRKAMMDAAADPQNWKYSLRDLPELLDAVCGYYKRRFGVEITPDQVASCAGSQEGVGHIGMVLCDE
;
A
#
# COMPACT_ATOMS: atom_id res chain seq x y z
N MET A 1 33.69 1.76 -5.94
CA MET A 1 32.68 0.67 -5.86
C MET A 1 31.93 0.72 -7.18
N GLU A 2 31.91 -0.35 -7.96
CA GLU A 2 31.11 -0.41 -9.19
C GLU A 2 29.75 -1.03 -8.88
N PHE A 3 28.69 -0.42 -9.39
CA PHE A 3 27.35 -0.97 -9.27
C PHE A 3 27.12 -2.10 -10.28
N SER A 4 26.12 -2.93 -10.01
CA SER A 4 25.73 -3.99 -10.93
C SER A 4 25.23 -3.40 -12.26
N LYS A 5 25.68 -3.96 -13.38
CA LYS A 5 25.19 -3.62 -14.73
C LYS A 5 23.68 -3.81 -14.91
N ARG A 6 23.03 -4.54 -14.00
CA ARG A 6 21.56 -4.65 -13.99
C ARG A 6 20.87 -3.32 -13.74
N LEU A 7 21.54 -2.38 -13.06
CA LEU A 7 21.01 -1.03 -12.82
C LEU A 7 20.94 -0.20 -14.11
N ASP A 8 21.77 -0.51 -15.11
CA ASP A 8 21.75 0.18 -16.40
C ASP A 8 20.45 -0.07 -17.19
N LEU A 9 19.69 -1.13 -16.79
CA LEU A 9 18.37 -1.45 -17.37
C LEU A 9 17.22 -0.63 -16.77
N PHE A 10 17.47 0.04 -15.64
CA PHE A 10 16.45 0.93 -15.02
C PHE A 10 16.69 2.33 -15.54
N GLY A 11 15.70 2.86 -16.25
CA GLY A 11 15.65 4.29 -16.60
C GLY A 11 15.27 5.17 -15.40
N ASP A 12 15.24 6.46 -15.63
CA ASP A 12 14.73 7.41 -14.65
C ASP A 12 13.26 7.09 -14.31
N GLU A 13 12.92 7.24 -13.04
CA GLU A 13 11.57 6.99 -12.58
C GLU A 13 10.62 8.05 -13.13
N ILE A 14 9.71 7.65 -14.02
CA ILE A 14 8.86 8.55 -14.81
C ILE A 14 7.99 9.46 -13.94
N PHE A 15 7.53 8.99 -12.77
CA PHE A 15 6.70 9.79 -11.86
C PHE A 15 7.51 10.86 -11.14
N ALA A 16 8.80 10.62 -10.86
CA ALA A 16 9.70 11.63 -10.32
C ALA A 16 9.89 12.76 -11.32
N ALA A 17 10.22 12.44 -12.55
CA ALA A 17 10.39 13.42 -13.63
C ALA A 17 9.12 14.24 -13.90
N LEU A 18 7.94 13.60 -13.89
CA LEU A 18 6.66 14.27 -14.03
C LEU A 18 6.38 15.22 -12.86
N ASN A 19 6.70 14.81 -11.63
CA ASN A 19 6.51 15.63 -10.44
C ASN A 19 7.45 16.85 -10.45
N GLU A 20 8.70 16.70 -10.82
CA GLU A 20 9.64 17.82 -10.97
C GLU A 20 9.13 18.85 -11.99
N ARG A 21 8.66 18.38 -13.14
CA ARG A 21 8.08 19.25 -14.18
C ARG A 21 6.82 19.96 -13.69
N LYS A 22 5.95 19.26 -12.96
CA LYS A 22 4.76 19.85 -12.34
C LYS A 22 5.16 21.01 -11.41
N VAL A 23 6.07 20.75 -10.46
CA VAL A 23 6.55 21.75 -9.49
C VAL A 23 7.15 22.97 -10.21
N ALA A 24 7.96 22.75 -11.24
CA ALA A 24 8.57 23.83 -12.01
C ALA A 24 7.52 24.70 -12.75
N LEU A 25 6.43 24.12 -13.23
CA LEU A 25 5.35 24.85 -13.89
C LEU A 25 4.46 25.59 -12.88
N GLU A 26 4.18 25.00 -11.73
CA GLU A 26 3.44 25.66 -10.64
C GLU A 26 4.21 26.86 -10.09
N ALA A 27 5.55 26.76 -9.99
CA ALA A 27 6.41 27.91 -9.62
C ALA A 27 6.36 29.08 -10.62
N GLN A 28 5.97 28.81 -11.87
CA GLN A 28 5.73 29.83 -12.90
C GLN A 28 4.29 30.39 -12.85
N GLY A 29 3.51 30.06 -11.85
CA GLY A 29 2.12 30.51 -11.68
C GLY A 29 1.10 29.75 -12.55
N ARG A 30 1.48 28.61 -13.17
CA ARG A 30 0.54 27.82 -13.98
C ARG A 30 -0.28 26.90 -13.09
N THR A 31 -1.57 26.81 -13.36
CA THR A 31 -2.44 25.80 -12.76
C THR A 31 -2.23 24.47 -13.45
N ILE A 32 -1.88 23.44 -12.69
CA ILE A 32 -1.65 22.07 -13.19
C ILE A 32 -2.70 21.13 -12.65
N TYR A 33 -3.42 20.47 -13.54
CA TYR A 33 -4.34 19.38 -13.20
C TYR A 33 -3.60 18.06 -13.35
N ASN A 34 -3.25 17.44 -12.20
CA ASN A 34 -2.47 16.21 -12.20
C ASN A 34 -3.39 14.97 -12.23
N LEU A 35 -3.35 14.23 -13.33
CA LEU A 35 -4.11 12.98 -13.53
C LEU A 35 -3.18 11.77 -13.64
N SER A 36 -1.90 11.90 -13.28
CA SER A 36 -0.89 10.87 -13.49
C SER A 36 -0.89 9.79 -12.38
N VAL A 37 -1.33 10.13 -11.19
CA VAL A 37 -1.28 9.23 -10.03
C VAL A 37 -2.66 9.16 -9.36
N GLY A 38 -3.16 7.94 -9.15
CA GLY A 38 -4.44 7.69 -8.49
C GLY A 38 -4.37 7.72 -6.96
N THR A 39 -3.57 8.61 -6.37
CA THR A 39 -3.51 8.75 -4.92
C THR A 39 -4.78 9.43 -4.41
N PRO A 40 -5.47 8.86 -3.40
CA PRO A 40 -6.62 9.51 -2.78
C PRO A 40 -6.26 10.89 -2.24
N ASP A 41 -7.08 11.89 -2.51
CA ASP A 41 -6.89 13.28 -2.12
C ASP A 41 -7.74 13.73 -0.91
N PHE A 42 -8.60 12.84 -0.41
CA PHE A 42 -9.41 13.08 0.79
C PHE A 42 -8.90 12.29 1.98
N ALA A 43 -9.00 12.91 3.16
CA ALA A 43 -8.58 12.29 4.41
C ALA A 43 -9.42 11.06 4.76
N PRO A 44 -8.84 10.04 5.41
CA PRO A 44 -9.61 8.94 5.99
C PRO A 44 -10.67 9.46 6.97
N ALA A 45 -11.77 8.73 7.12
CA ALA A 45 -12.84 9.08 8.04
C ALA A 45 -12.30 9.25 9.48
N GLU A 46 -12.93 10.13 10.26
CA GLU A 46 -12.46 10.51 11.60
C GLU A 46 -12.30 9.32 12.54
N HIS A 47 -13.24 8.37 12.53
CA HIS A 47 -13.16 7.17 13.36
C HIS A 47 -11.95 6.28 13.03
N ILE A 48 -11.53 6.23 11.75
CA ILE A 48 -10.31 5.49 11.33
C ILE A 48 -9.07 6.19 11.86
N ARG A 49 -9.00 7.52 11.70
CA ARG A 49 -7.87 8.30 12.21
C ARG A 49 -7.74 8.21 13.71
N LYS A 50 -8.90 8.27 14.42
CA LYS A 50 -8.94 8.15 15.88
C LYS A 50 -8.46 6.77 16.32
N ALA A 51 -8.94 5.69 15.71
CA ALA A 51 -8.50 4.33 16.03
C ALA A 51 -6.98 4.15 15.84
N MET A 52 -6.41 4.73 14.79
CA MET A 52 -4.96 4.70 14.55
C MET A 52 -4.19 5.47 15.64
N MET A 53 -4.66 6.66 16.02
CA MET A 53 -4.02 7.45 17.08
C MET A 53 -4.08 6.74 18.42
N ASP A 54 -5.23 6.16 18.78
CA ASP A 54 -5.42 5.42 20.02
C ASP A 54 -4.50 4.18 20.07
N ALA A 55 -4.42 3.45 18.97
CA ALA A 55 -3.53 2.29 18.85
C ALA A 55 -2.04 2.68 18.93
N ALA A 56 -1.65 3.77 18.30
CA ALA A 56 -0.28 4.27 18.33
C ALA A 56 0.13 4.78 19.72
N ALA A 57 -0.81 5.23 20.54
CA ALA A 57 -0.55 5.69 21.90
C ALA A 57 -0.26 4.53 22.89
N ASP A 58 -0.64 3.32 22.56
CA ASP A 58 -0.37 2.14 23.40
C ASP A 58 1.02 1.57 23.11
N PRO A 59 1.97 1.60 24.08
CA PRO A 59 3.31 1.03 23.90
C PRO A 59 3.32 -0.46 23.56
N GLN A 60 2.26 -1.20 23.87
CA GLN A 60 2.19 -2.64 23.57
C GLN A 60 2.07 -2.91 22.07
N ASN A 61 1.62 -1.94 21.29
CA ASN A 61 1.48 -2.07 19.84
C ASN A 61 2.80 -1.83 19.07
N TRP A 62 3.86 -1.41 19.76
CA TRP A 62 5.19 -1.17 19.16
C TRP A 62 6.09 -2.41 19.27
N LYS A 63 5.53 -3.56 18.98
CA LYS A 63 6.26 -4.84 18.98
C LYS A 63 6.43 -5.37 17.57
N TYR A 64 7.49 -6.12 17.37
CA TYR A 64 7.66 -6.88 16.14
C TYR A 64 6.56 -7.93 16.02
N SER A 65 5.79 -7.87 14.95
CA SER A 65 4.70 -8.81 14.70
C SER A 65 5.22 -9.99 13.90
N LEU A 66 4.94 -11.20 14.38
CA LEU A 66 5.27 -12.46 13.70
C LEU A 66 4.07 -13.06 12.95
N ARG A 67 2.88 -12.53 13.18
CA ARG A 67 1.63 -12.99 12.59
C ARG A 67 0.64 -11.84 12.49
N ASP A 68 -0.32 -12.01 11.61
CA ASP A 68 -1.47 -11.10 11.53
C ASP A 68 -2.27 -11.11 12.82
N LEU A 69 -2.86 -9.96 13.17
CA LEU A 69 -3.77 -9.86 14.29
C LEU A 69 -5.03 -10.69 14.01
N PRO A 70 -5.47 -11.59 14.92
CA PRO A 70 -6.70 -12.35 14.72
C PRO A 70 -7.91 -11.44 14.44
N GLU A 71 -8.00 -10.31 15.12
CA GLU A 71 -9.08 -9.34 14.96
C GLU A 71 -9.10 -8.71 13.55
N LEU A 72 -7.94 -8.54 12.92
CA LEU A 72 -7.84 -8.08 11.53
C LEU A 72 -8.38 -9.15 10.59
N LEU A 73 -7.96 -10.41 10.77
CA LEU A 73 -8.41 -11.53 9.94
C LEU A 73 -9.93 -11.70 10.02
N ASP A 74 -10.48 -11.69 11.25
CA ASP A 74 -11.93 -11.77 11.49
C ASP A 74 -12.69 -10.60 10.85
N ALA A 75 -12.14 -9.39 10.94
CA ALA A 75 -12.72 -8.20 10.33
C ALA A 75 -12.73 -8.30 8.79
N VAL A 76 -11.67 -8.83 8.19
CA VAL A 76 -11.59 -9.10 6.74
C VAL A 76 -12.64 -10.13 6.32
N CYS A 77 -12.71 -11.27 7.00
CA CYS A 77 -13.71 -12.31 6.73
C CYS A 77 -15.14 -11.75 6.83
N GLY A 78 -15.42 -11.01 7.90
CA GLY A 78 -16.71 -10.36 8.08
C GLY A 78 -17.04 -9.31 7.03
N TYR A 79 -16.05 -8.57 6.55
CA TYR A 79 -16.22 -7.60 5.46
C TYR A 79 -16.60 -8.29 4.16
N TYR A 80 -15.88 -9.34 3.75
CA TYR A 80 -16.16 -10.09 2.54
C TYR A 80 -17.56 -10.73 2.57
N LYS A 81 -17.96 -11.30 3.70
CA LYS A 81 -19.30 -11.85 3.89
C LYS A 81 -20.38 -10.76 3.73
N ARG A 82 -20.24 -9.62 4.41
CA ARG A 82 -21.24 -8.54 4.37
C ARG A 82 -21.31 -7.84 3.01
N ARG A 83 -20.15 -7.61 2.38
CA ARG A 83 -20.09 -6.77 1.18
C ARG A 83 -20.30 -7.53 -0.12
N PHE A 84 -19.85 -8.78 -0.16
CA PHE A 84 -19.81 -9.58 -1.38
C PHE A 84 -20.55 -10.92 -1.25
N GLY A 85 -21.04 -11.30 -0.07
CA GLY A 85 -21.66 -12.61 0.17
C GLY A 85 -20.67 -13.78 0.09
N VAL A 86 -19.37 -13.50 0.16
CA VAL A 86 -18.31 -14.51 0.08
C VAL A 86 -17.89 -14.91 1.50
N GLU A 87 -17.91 -16.20 1.78
CA GLU A 87 -17.42 -16.77 3.03
C GLU A 87 -15.98 -17.24 2.84
N ILE A 88 -15.08 -16.63 3.60
CA ILE A 88 -13.68 -17.02 3.73
C ILE A 88 -13.32 -17.20 5.18
N THR A 89 -12.29 -17.98 5.45
CA THR A 89 -11.79 -18.28 6.79
C THR A 89 -10.44 -17.58 7.03
N PRO A 90 -10.04 -17.33 8.29
CA PRO A 90 -8.79 -16.63 8.61
C PRO A 90 -7.54 -17.26 8.00
N ASP A 91 -7.50 -18.57 7.81
CA ASP A 91 -6.39 -19.29 7.16
C ASP A 91 -6.29 -19.07 5.63
N GLN A 92 -7.31 -18.47 5.04
CA GLN A 92 -7.33 -18.05 3.63
C GLN A 92 -6.96 -16.59 3.42
N VAL A 93 -6.56 -15.90 4.49
CA VAL A 93 -6.20 -14.47 4.45
C VAL A 93 -4.76 -14.28 4.89
N ALA A 94 -4.01 -13.49 4.15
CA ALA A 94 -2.69 -13.01 4.53
C ALA A 94 -2.61 -11.50 4.28
N SER A 95 -2.05 -10.77 5.24
CA SER A 95 -1.79 -9.34 5.03
C SER A 95 -0.51 -9.11 4.24
N CYS A 96 -0.48 -8.03 3.50
CA CYS A 96 0.69 -7.58 2.74
C CYS A 96 0.92 -6.10 3.02
N ALA A 97 2.17 -5.67 2.91
CA ALA A 97 2.52 -4.24 2.96
C ALA A 97 2.15 -3.56 1.63
N GLY A 98 0.87 -3.61 1.27
CA GLY A 98 0.31 -3.22 -0.01
C GLY A 98 0.21 -4.39 -0.99
N SER A 99 -0.78 -4.32 -1.90
CA SER A 99 -1.07 -5.38 -2.88
C SER A 99 0.09 -5.70 -3.83
N GLN A 100 1.01 -4.78 -4.04
CA GLN A 100 2.21 -4.99 -4.87
C GLN A 100 3.09 -6.13 -4.35
N GLU A 101 3.21 -6.29 -3.04
CA GLU A 101 3.92 -7.39 -2.43
C GLU A 101 3.27 -8.74 -2.79
N GLY A 102 1.95 -8.84 -2.64
CA GLY A 102 1.20 -10.03 -3.00
C GLY A 102 1.33 -10.36 -4.49
N VAL A 103 1.19 -9.36 -5.37
CA VAL A 103 1.35 -9.54 -6.82
C VAL A 103 2.77 -9.99 -7.18
N GLY A 104 3.79 -9.42 -6.51
CA GLY A 104 5.19 -9.79 -6.76
C GLY A 104 5.53 -11.23 -6.35
N HIS A 105 4.89 -11.73 -5.29
CA HIS A 105 5.20 -13.05 -4.75
C HIS A 105 4.30 -14.17 -5.26
N ILE A 106 3.09 -13.86 -5.75
CA ILE A 106 2.12 -14.90 -6.14
C ILE A 106 2.65 -15.82 -7.24
N GLY A 107 3.44 -15.28 -8.16
CA GLY A 107 4.09 -16.07 -9.21
C GLY A 107 5.03 -17.13 -8.65
N MET A 108 5.79 -16.79 -7.60
CA MET A 108 6.71 -17.75 -6.94
C MET A 108 5.97 -18.85 -6.17
N VAL A 109 4.72 -18.61 -5.79
CA VAL A 109 3.90 -19.59 -5.05
C VAL A 109 3.14 -20.51 -6.01
N LEU A 110 2.71 -19.99 -7.16
CA LEU A 110 1.79 -20.69 -8.04
C LEU A 110 2.45 -21.21 -9.33
N CYS A 111 3.64 -20.75 -9.67
CA CYS A 111 4.31 -21.13 -10.91
C CYS A 111 5.58 -21.93 -10.60
N ASP A 112 5.70 -23.10 -11.22
CA ASP A 112 6.95 -23.85 -11.32
C ASP A 112 7.82 -23.28 -12.47
N GLU A 113 9.08 -23.74 -12.59
CA GLU A 113 10.02 -23.34 -13.65
C GLU A 113 9.48 -23.64 -15.06
#